data_902e3b3cc2c4570d6fa30c53ed42b50b
#
_entry.id   902e3b3cc2c4570d6fa30c53ed42b50b
#
_cell.length_a   1.000
_cell.length_b   1.000
_cell.length_c   1.000
_cell.angle_alpha   90.00
_cell.angle_beta   90.00
_cell.angle_gamma   90.00
#
_symmetry.space_group_name_H-M   'P 1'
#
loop_
_entity.id
_entity.type
_entity.pdbx_description
1 polymer ?
#
loop_
_entity_poly.entity_id
_entity_poly.type
_entity_poly.pdbx_seq_one_letter_code
_entity_poly.pdbx_strand_id
1 'polypeptide(L)'
;KTAYEIRLSLVGSEMCIRDRIRGGRRGKICSAVLIVAIILADYTSAQILKPYFARLRPSHELIDGIRLLVPKGGRYGFVSSHAANMYASATILGYFYFRYKKVFFTIALMVAFSRVYVGVHYPADILFGGLLGYGLGWIVLTIWTMIKIRGLKAEKTWAQY
;
A
#
# COMPACT_ATOMS: atom_id res chain seq x y z
N LYS A 1 17.04 7.54 -5.66
CA LYS A 1 15.90 7.67 -4.71
C LYS A 1 15.97 9.06 -4.13
N THR A 2 14.94 9.86 -4.36
CA THR A 2 14.89 11.25 -3.89
C THR A 2 14.65 11.27 -2.38
N ALA A 3 15.19 12.29 -1.68
CA ALA A 3 14.98 12.51 -0.24
C ALA A 3 13.50 12.48 0.17
N TYR A 4 12.59 12.79 -0.75
CA TYR A 4 11.14 12.75 -0.56
C TYR A 4 10.57 11.31 -0.54
N GLU A 5 11.07 10.40 -1.37
CA GLU A 5 10.67 8.98 -1.34
C GLU A 5 11.16 8.28 -0.08
N ILE A 6 12.36 8.68 0.39
CA ILE A 6 12.93 8.20 1.66
C ILE A 6 12.09 8.68 2.85
N ARG A 7 11.62 9.94 2.86
CA ARG A 7 10.78 10.47 3.94
C ARG A 7 9.41 9.79 4.04
N LEU A 8 8.76 9.49 2.90
CA LEU A 8 7.45 8.80 2.91
C LEU A 8 7.57 7.33 3.33
N SER A 9 8.64 6.65 2.95
CA SER A 9 8.91 5.29 3.44
C SER A 9 9.28 5.28 4.92
N LEU A 10 9.99 6.32 5.42
CA LEU A 10 10.33 6.50 6.83
C LEU A 10 9.11 6.79 7.69
N VAL A 11 8.17 7.63 7.25
CA VAL A 11 6.92 7.89 8.00
C VAL A 11 6.11 6.61 8.18
N GLY A 12 6.01 5.78 7.15
CA GLY A 12 5.38 4.44 7.27
C GLY A 12 6.14 3.52 8.23
N SER A 13 7.47 3.50 8.16
CA SER A 13 8.31 2.67 9.03
C SER A 13 8.33 3.17 10.48
N GLU A 14 8.36 4.48 10.72
CA GLU A 14 8.31 5.05 12.08
C GLU A 14 6.96 4.79 12.76
N MET A 15 5.84 4.91 12.04
CA MET A 15 4.54 4.51 12.58
C MET A 15 4.50 3.02 12.92
N CYS A 16 5.04 2.16 12.07
CA CYS A 16 5.11 0.72 12.33
C CYS A 16 6.01 0.39 13.53
N ILE A 17 7.17 1.04 13.65
CA ILE A 17 8.11 0.82 14.77
C ILE A 17 7.51 1.32 16.08
N ARG A 18 6.90 2.50 16.09
CA ARG A 18 6.26 3.08 17.28
C ARG A 18 5.07 2.25 17.74
N ASP A 19 4.24 1.75 16.82
CA ASP A 19 3.13 0.86 17.13
C ASP A 19 3.61 -0.52 17.61
N ARG A 20 4.71 -1.03 17.07
CA ARG A 20 5.32 -2.28 17.52
C ARG A 20 5.85 -2.19 18.95
N ILE A 21 6.38 -1.03 19.34
CA ILE A 21 6.99 -0.83 20.67
C ILE A 21 5.94 -0.44 21.71
N ARG A 22 4.99 0.45 21.39
CA ARG A 22 4.01 1.02 22.33
C ARG A 22 2.57 0.51 22.13
N GLY A 23 2.23 -0.04 20.97
CA GLY A 23 0.86 -0.48 20.62
C GLY A 23 0.42 -1.82 21.21
N GLY A 24 1.24 -2.44 22.08
CA GLY A 24 0.94 -3.74 22.67
C GLY A 24 0.72 -4.84 21.61
N ARG A 25 -0.05 -5.86 21.94
CA ARG A 25 -0.34 -7.01 21.04
C ARG A 25 -1.01 -6.58 19.73
N ARG A 26 -1.92 -5.59 19.80
CA ARG A 26 -2.65 -5.08 18.62
C ARG A 26 -1.71 -4.39 17.61
N GLY A 27 -0.81 -3.54 18.09
CA GLY A 27 0.15 -2.85 17.23
C GLY A 27 1.12 -3.81 16.55
N LYS A 28 1.63 -4.81 17.28
CA LYS A 28 2.52 -5.84 16.73
C LYS A 28 1.86 -6.61 15.58
N ILE A 29 0.61 -7.03 15.77
CA ILE A 29 -0.17 -7.74 14.74
C ILE A 29 -0.44 -6.82 13.55
N CYS A 30 -0.88 -5.59 13.80
CA CYS A 30 -1.12 -4.60 12.74
C CYS A 30 0.13 -4.40 11.88
N SER A 31 1.31 -4.21 12.50
CA SER A 31 2.57 -4.03 11.77
C SER A 31 2.94 -5.24 10.92
N ALA A 32 2.77 -6.46 11.45
CA ALA A 32 3.06 -7.69 10.70
C ALA A 32 2.15 -7.82 9.46
N VAL A 33 0.83 -7.65 9.66
CA VAL A 33 -0.16 -7.72 8.57
C VAL A 33 0.06 -6.62 7.53
N LEU A 34 0.43 -5.41 7.99
CA LEU A 34 0.73 -4.27 7.12
C LEU A 34 1.96 -4.54 6.24
N ILE A 35 3.04 -5.07 6.81
CA ILE A 35 4.26 -5.41 6.06
C ILE A 35 3.92 -6.43 4.96
N VAL A 36 3.17 -7.49 5.28
CA VAL A 36 2.75 -8.49 4.30
C VAL A 36 1.93 -7.85 3.17
N ALA A 37 0.98 -6.97 3.51
CA ALA A 37 0.13 -6.31 2.52
C ALA A 37 0.93 -5.38 1.59
N ILE A 38 1.91 -4.63 2.13
CA ILE A 38 2.78 -3.74 1.33
C ILE A 38 3.67 -4.56 0.40
N ILE A 39 4.32 -5.62 0.90
CA ILE A 39 5.17 -6.49 0.09
C ILE A 39 4.36 -7.08 -1.07
N LEU A 40 3.14 -7.58 -0.79
CA LEU A 40 2.28 -8.17 -1.80
C LEU A 40 1.83 -7.12 -2.83
N ALA A 41 1.43 -5.93 -2.40
CA ALA A 41 1.00 -4.84 -3.28
C ALA A 41 2.16 -4.33 -4.16
N ASP A 42 3.35 -4.15 -3.59
CA ASP A 42 4.52 -3.71 -4.33
C ASP A 42 4.98 -4.77 -5.34
N TYR A 43 5.09 -6.03 -4.91
CA TYR A 43 5.47 -7.13 -5.79
C TYR A 43 4.50 -7.29 -6.96
N THR A 44 3.19 -7.33 -6.68
CA THR A 44 2.16 -7.49 -7.72
C THR A 44 2.19 -6.33 -8.71
N SER A 45 2.28 -5.09 -8.21
CA SER A 45 2.29 -3.91 -9.07
C SER A 45 3.59 -3.78 -9.86
N ALA A 46 4.75 -4.00 -9.24
CA ALA A 46 6.05 -3.71 -9.84
C ALA A 46 6.59 -4.88 -10.69
N GLN A 47 6.42 -6.13 -10.24
CA GLN A 47 7.02 -7.30 -10.88
C GLN A 47 6.06 -8.03 -11.83
N ILE A 48 4.74 -7.92 -11.60
CA ILE A 48 3.75 -8.62 -12.44
C ILE A 48 3.09 -7.65 -13.40
N LEU A 49 2.40 -6.62 -12.89
CA LEU A 49 1.53 -5.78 -13.73
C LEU A 49 2.32 -4.81 -14.62
N LYS A 50 3.39 -4.19 -14.13
CA LYS A 50 4.17 -3.26 -14.96
C LYS A 50 4.82 -3.93 -16.17
N PRO A 51 5.49 -5.10 -16.04
CA PRO A 51 6.02 -5.80 -17.21
C PRO A 51 4.92 -6.31 -18.15
N TYR A 52 3.79 -6.78 -17.59
CA TYR A 52 2.68 -7.33 -18.37
C TYR A 52 2.01 -6.28 -19.27
N PHE A 53 1.68 -5.12 -18.74
CA PHE A 53 1.05 -4.04 -19.52
C PHE A 53 2.04 -3.21 -20.31
N ALA A 54 3.29 -3.15 -19.90
CA ALA A 54 4.38 -2.41 -20.54
C ALA A 54 4.02 -0.96 -20.96
N ARG A 55 3.02 -0.34 -20.29
CA ARG A 55 2.56 1.02 -20.58
C ARG A 55 3.60 2.03 -20.13
N LEU A 56 4.04 2.89 -21.06
CA LEU A 56 4.99 3.95 -20.78
C LEU A 56 4.37 4.99 -19.81
N ARG A 57 5.23 5.62 -19.02
CA ARG A 57 4.83 6.76 -18.19
C ARG A 57 4.70 8.02 -19.06
N PRO A 58 3.88 9.01 -18.64
CA PRO A 58 3.82 10.31 -19.32
C PRO A 58 5.20 10.95 -19.52
N SER A 59 6.09 10.75 -18.54
CA SER A 59 7.47 11.25 -18.57
C SER A 59 8.38 10.58 -19.62
N HIS A 60 7.99 9.45 -20.18
CA HIS A 60 8.71 8.71 -21.24
C HIS A 60 8.01 8.77 -22.60
N GLU A 61 6.74 9.15 -22.62
CA GLU A 61 6.06 9.56 -23.86
C GLU A 61 6.45 11.01 -24.14
N LEU A 62 6.87 11.30 -25.36
CA LEU A 62 7.20 12.66 -25.81
C LEU A 62 5.90 13.47 -25.97
N ILE A 63 5.25 13.77 -24.85
CA ILE A 63 4.07 14.62 -24.84
C ILE A 63 4.55 16.04 -24.59
N ASP A 64 4.48 16.88 -25.64
CA ASP A 64 4.78 18.30 -25.53
C ASP A 64 3.88 18.95 -24.47
N GLY A 65 4.50 19.66 -23.53
CA GLY A 65 3.80 20.41 -22.48
C GLY A 65 3.74 19.76 -21.10
N ILE A 66 4.25 18.54 -20.88
CA ILE A 66 4.34 17.98 -19.52
C ILE A 66 5.57 18.55 -18.81
N ARG A 67 5.32 19.34 -17.76
CA ARG A 67 6.37 19.80 -16.84
C ARG A 67 6.63 18.74 -15.78
N LEU A 68 7.76 18.04 -15.89
CA LEU A 68 8.21 17.09 -14.86
C LEU A 68 8.77 17.86 -13.66
N LEU A 69 8.22 17.60 -12.49
CA LEU A 69 8.69 18.18 -11.23
C LEU A 69 9.67 17.26 -10.48
N VAL A 70 9.84 16.02 -10.97
CA VAL A 70 10.71 14.98 -10.39
C VAL A 70 11.46 14.23 -11.50
N PRO A 71 12.56 13.54 -11.20
CA PRO A 71 13.26 12.69 -12.17
C PRO A 71 12.32 11.66 -12.82
N LYS A 72 12.58 11.32 -14.10
CA LYS A 72 11.70 10.45 -14.94
C LYS A 72 11.30 9.11 -14.31
N GLY A 73 12.08 8.57 -13.39
CA GLY A 73 11.80 7.26 -12.78
C GLY A 73 11.84 6.09 -13.76
N GLY A 74 11.27 4.95 -13.41
CA GLY A 74 11.25 3.74 -14.24
C GLY A 74 10.34 3.88 -15.48
N ARG A 75 10.59 3.06 -16.51
CA ARG A 75 9.97 3.16 -17.84
C ARG A 75 8.45 2.93 -17.80
N TYR A 76 7.97 1.91 -17.08
CA TYR A 76 6.55 1.52 -17.06
C TYR A 76 5.78 2.17 -15.91
N GLY A 77 4.55 2.63 -16.21
CA GLY A 77 3.69 3.38 -15.29
C GLY A 77 2.51 2.61 -14.71
N PHE A 78 1.90 1.73 -15.48
CA PHE A 78 0.68 1.03 -15.10
C PHE A 78 0.99 -0.29 -14.35
N VAL A 79 0.47 -0.51 -13.16
CA VAL A 79 -0.29 0.38 -12.29
C VAL A 79 0.66 1.16 -11.35
N SER A 80 0.18 2.22 -10.70
CA SER A 80 0.99 2.97 -9.74
C SER A 80 1.23 2.17 -8.45
N SER A 81 2.49 1.76 -8.21
CA SER A 81 2.88 1.06 -6.96
C SER A 81 2.69 1.95 -5.73
N HIS A 82 2.89 3.27 -5.84
CA HIS A 82 2.63 4.18 -4.72
C HIS A 82 1.14 4.17 -4.33
N ALA A 83 0.24 4.22 -5.30
CA ALA A 83 -1.19 4.13 -5.03
C ALA A 83 -1.54 2.76 -4.42
N ALA A 84 -1.03 1.65 -4.98
CA ALA A 84 -1.27 0.32 -4.46
C ALA A 84 -0.82 0.17 -3.00
N ASN A 85 0.41 0.58 -2.69
CA ASN A 85 0.96 0.49 -1.34
C ASN A 85 0.20 1.37 -0.34
N MET A 86 -0.18 2.59 -0.72
CA MET A 86 -0.91 3.50 0.16
C MET A 86 -2.34 3.02 0.45
N TYR A 87 -3.06 2.51 -0.57
CA TYR A 87 -4.41 1.98 -0.35
C TYR A 87 -4.41 0.64 0.39
N ALA A 88 -3.42 -0.24 0.16
CA ALA A 88 -3.22 -1.44 0.97
C ALA A 88 -2.98 -1.05 2.45
N SER A 89 -2.10 -0.08 2.70
CA SER A 89 -1.81 0.44 4.04
C SER A 89 -3.04 1.04 4.70
N ALA A 90 -3.79 1.88 3.97
CA ALA A 90 -5.02 2.50 4.48
C ALA A 90 -6.09 1.46 4.84
N THR A 91 -6.17 0.36 4.08
CA THR A 91 -7.09 -0.75 4.35
C THR A 91 -6.72 -1.46 5.65
N ILE A 92 -5.46 -1.83 5.83
CA ILE A 92 -4.98 -2.51 7.04
C ILE A 92 -5.12 -1.60 8.26
N LEU A 93 -4.60 -0.37 8.19
CA LEU A 93 -4.66 0.59 9.29
C LEU A 93 -6.11 0.96 9.62
N GLY A 94 -6.96 1.13 8.61
CA GLY A 94 -8.38 1.42 8.79
C GLY A 94 -9.17 0.29 9.45
N TYR A 95 -8.75 -0.97 9.28
CA TYR A 95 -9.30 -2.11 10.00
C TYR A 95 -8.88 -2.11 11.48
N PHE A 96 -7.59 -1.95 11.76
CA PHE A 96 -7.08 -1.98 13.13
C PHE A 96 -7.41 -0.70 13.91
N TYR A 97 -7.48 0.46 13.26
CA TYR A 97 -7.75 1.77 13.87
C TYR A 97 -8.94 2.45 13.19
N PHE A 98 -10.11 1.85 13.30
CA PHE A 98 -11.33 2.25 12.59
C PHE A 98 -11.69 3.74 12.76
N ARG A 99 -11.47 4.31 13.95
CA ARG A 99 -11.69 5.74 14.22
C ARG A 99 -10.96 6.67 13.23
N TYR A 100 -9.79 6.26 12.76
CA TYR A 100 -8.94 7.04 11.85
C TYR A 100 -9.03 6.58 10.39
N LYS A 101 -9.97 5.68 10.07
CA LYS A 101 -10.11 5.10 8.72
C LYS A 101 -10.16 6.18 7.64
N LYS A 102 -11.00 7.22 7.83
CA LYS A 102 -11.13 8.32 6.85
C LYS A 102 -9.80 9.04 6.63
N VAL A 103 -9.04 9.30 7.69
CA VAL A 103 -7.73 9.96 7.62
C VAL A 103 -6.74 9.14 6.78
N PHE A 104 -6.65 7.83 7.00
CA PHE A 104 -5.76 6.97 6.24
C PHE A 104 -6.10 6.94 4.75
N PHE A 105 -7.39 6.85 4.40
CA PHE A 105 -7.82 6.88 3.00
C PHE A 105 -7.62 8.25 2.36
N THR A 106 -7.81 9.35 3.09
CA THR A 106 -7.50 10.70 2.60
C THR A 106 -6.01 10.85 2.30
N ILE A 107 -5.14 10.39 3.19
CA ILE A 107 -3.68 10.40 2.96
C ILE A 107 -3.33 9.55 1.74
N ALA A 108 -3.92 8.36 1.60
CA ALA A 108 -3.68 7.49 0.45
C ALA A 108 -4.09 8.17 -0.87
N LEU A 109 -5.25 8.85 -0.89
CA LEU A 109 -5.72 9.61 -2.04
C LEU A 109 -4.79 10.77 -2.38
N MET A 110 -4.35 11.54 -1.38
CA MET A 110 -3.43 12.67 -1.59
C MET A 110 -2.09 12.21 -2.17
N VAL A 111 -1.52 11.11 -1.64
CA VAL A 111 -0.28 10.53 -2.17
C VAL A 111 -0.48 9.99 -3.57
N ALA A 112 -1.58 9.30 -3.85
CA ALA A 112 -1.90 8.82 -5.20
C ALA A 112 -2.03 9.98 -6.19
N PHE A 113 -2.80 11.02 -5.82
CA PHE A 113 -2.97 12.22 -6.66
C PHE A 113 -1.66 12.96 -6.91
N SER A 114 -0.78 13.05 -5.91
CA SER A 114 0.52 13.69 -6.07
C SER A 114 1.35 13.07 -7.19
N ARG A 115 1.16 11.78 -7.53
CA ARG A 115 1.87 11.09 -8.62
C ARG A 115 1.42 11.57 -10.01
N VAL A 116 0.16 11.95 -10.14
CA VAL A 116 -0.35 12.60 -11.36
C VAL A 116 0.14 14.04 -11.45
N TYR A 117 0.06 14.76 -10.33
CA TYR A 117 0.49 16.15 -10.26
C TYR A 117 1.96 16.35 -10.67
N VAL A 118 2.85 15.45 -10.25
CA VAL A 118 4.28 15.50 -10.63
C VAL A 118 4.57 14.93 -12.03
N GLY A 119 3.57 14.52 -12.81
CA GLY A 119 3.69 14.09 -14.20
C GLY A 119 4.27 12.69 -14.42
N VAL A 120 4.31 11.82 -13.39
CA VAL A 120 4.91 10.48 -13.51
C VAL A 120 3.91 9.35 -13.70
N HIS A 121 2.60 9.60 -13.51
CA HIS A 121 1.52 8.64 -13.71
C HIS A 121 0.29 9.27 -14.33
N TYR A 122 -0.44 8.51 -15.12
CA TYR A 122 -1.77 8.88 -15.59
C TYR A 122 -2.81 8.70 -14.48
N PRO A 123 -3.95 9.43 -14.52
CA PRO A 123 -5.06 9.23 -13.58
C PRO A 123 -5.53 7.77 -13.49
N ALA A 124 -5.57 7.05 -14.62
CA ALA A 124 -5.91 5.63 -14.64
C ALA A 124 -4.91 4.76 -13.84
N ASP A 125 -3.61 5.08 -13.89
CA ASP A 125 -2.59 4.30 -13.17
C ASP A 125 -2.80 4.35 -11.66
N ILE A 126 -3.21 5.50 -11.12
CA ILE A 126 -3.48 5.67 -9.69
C ILE A 126 -4.82 5.06 -9.28
N LEU A 127 -5.84 5.13 -10.15
CA LEU A 127 -7.14 4.51 -9.90
C LEU A 127 -7.01 2.99 -9.78
N PHE A 128 -6.45 2.35 -10.81
CA PHE A 128 -6.25 0.90 -10.80
C PHE A 128 -5.24 0.44 -9.75
N GLY A 129 -4.19 1.24 -9.48
CA GLY A 129 -3.27 0.99 -8.37
C GLY A 129 -3.97 1.03 -7.02
N GLY A 130 -4.84 2.01 -6.80
CA GLY A 130 -5.65 2.12 -5.60
C GLY A 130 -6.60 0.94 -5.40
N LEU A 131 -7.32 0.54 -6.45
CA LEU A 131 -8.21 -0.63 -6.42
C LEU A 131 -7.43 -1.92 -6.13
N LEU A 132 -6.28 -2.12 -6.78
CA LEU A 132 -5.39 -3.25 -6.52
C LEU A 132 -4.97 -3.28 -5.03
N GLY A 133 -4.45 -2.18 -4.51
CA GLY A 133 -3.99 -2.09 -3.12
C GLY A 133 -5.11 -2.33 -2.12
N TYR A 134 -6.29 -1.75 -2.38
CA TYR A 134 -7.48 -1.98 -1.56
C TYR A 134 -7.88 -3.46 -1.54
N GLY A 135 -7.97 -4.10 -2.72
CA GLY A 135 -8.32 -5.53 -2.84
C GLY A 135 -7.31 -6.44 -2.16
N LEU A 136 -6.00 -6.22 -2.40
CA LEU A 136 -4.94 -7.01 -1.75
C LEU A 136 -4.93 -6.82 -0.23
N GLY A 137 -5.19 -5.60 0.25
CA GLY A 137 -5.36 -5.33 1.69
C GLY A 137 -6.48 -6.18 2.30
N TRP A 138 -7.64 -6.27 1.63
CA TRP A 138 -8.75 -7.11 2.07
C TRP A 138 -8.43 -8.60 2.02
N ILE A 139 -7.72 -9.07 0.99
CA ILE A 139 -7.28 -10.47 0.90
C ILE A 139 -6.40 -10.82 2.10
N VAL A 140 -5.40 -9.99 2.41
CA VAL A 140 -4.50 -10.22 3.55
C VAL A 140 -5.26 -10.20 4.88
N LEU A 141 -6.20 -9.27 5.07
CA LEU A 141 -7.06 -9.22 6.27
C LEU A 141 -7.93 -10.47 6.41
N THR A 142 -8.50 -10.94 5.32
CA THR A 142 -9.34 -12.16 5.30
C THR A 142 -8.52 -13.38 5.70
N ILE A 143 -7.34 -13.56 5.10
CA ILE A 143 -6.43 -14.67 5.44
C ILE A 143 -6.03 -14.59 6.92
N TRP A 144 -5.62 -13.42 7.40
CA TRP A 144 -5.26 -13.23 8.80
C TRP A 144 -6.42 -13.56 9.74
N THR A 145 -7.65 -13.13 9.42
CA THR A 145 -8.85 -13.40 10.21
C THR A 145 -9.18 -14.89 10.24
N MET A 146 -9.05 -15.59 9.12
CA MET A 146 -9.24 -17.04 9.05
C MET A 146 -8.24 -17.78 9.92
N ILE A 147 -6.95 -17.41 9.88
CA ILE A 147 -5.90 -17.99 10.72
C ILE A 147 -6.23 -17.79 12.21
N LYS A 148 -6.64 -16.57 12.58
CA LYS A 148 -7.03 -16.25 13.96
C LYS A 148 -8.20 -17.10 14.45
N ILE A 149 -9.25 -17.26 13.63
CA ILE A 149 -10.44 -18.06 14.00
C ILE A 149 -10.07 -19.54 14.17
N ARG A 150 -9.23 -20.09 13.29
CA ARG A 150 -8.76 -21.47 13.39
C ARG A 150 -7.93 -21.69 14.66
N GLY A 151 -7.04 -20.76 15.00
CA GLY A 151 -6.26 -20.81 16.24
C GLY A 151 -7.14 -20.83 17.50
N LEU A 152 -8.18 -19.96 17.56
CA LEU A 152 -9.12 -19.93 18.68
C LEU A 152 -9.95 -21.21 18.81
N LYS A 153 -10.32 -21.85 17.70
CA LYS A 153 -11.03 -23.14 17.72
C LYS A 153 -10.13 -24.26 18.26
N ALA A 154 -8.87 -24.32 17.81
CA ALA A 154 -7.91 -25.29 18.32
C ALA A 154 -7.68 -25.14 19.83
N GLU A 155 -7.50 -23.92 20.34
CA GLU A 155 -7.31 -23.66 21.77
C GLU A 155 -8.51 -24.13 22.62
N LYS A 156 -9.74 -23.91 22.14
CA LYS A 156 -10.95 -24.41 22.83
C LYS A 156 -11.06 -25.93 22.86
N THR A 157 -10.58 -26.61 21.82
CA THR A 157 -10.60 -28.08 21.74
C THR A 157 -9.67 -28.69 22.77
N TRP A 158 -8.47 -28.13 23.00
CA TRP A 158 -7.52 -28.60 24.01
C TRP A 158 -7.96 -28.31 25.46
N ALA A 159 -8.80 -27.28 25.69
CA ALA A 159 -9.32 -26.95 27.02
C ALA A 159 -10.47 -27.86 27.47
N GLN A 160 -10.93 -28.80 26.63
CA GLN A 160 -11.98 -29.75 26.92
C GLN A 160 -11.46 -31.16 27.31
N TYR A 161 -10.14 -31.37 27.27
CA TYR A 161 -9.45 -32.58 27.70
C TYR A 161 -8.52 -32.28 28.89
#